data_393057384ea65daa9c9050e89a3a3d17
#
_entry.id   393057384ea65daa9c9050e89a3a3d17
#
_cell.length_a   1.000
_cell.length_b   1.000
_cell.length_c   1.000
_cell.angle_alpha   90.00
_cell.angle_beta   90.00
_cell.angle_gamma   90.00
#
_symmetry.space_group_name_H-M   'P 1'
#
loop_
_entity.id
_entity.type
_entity.pdbx_description
1 polymer ?
#
loop_
_entity_poly.entity_id
_entity_poly.type
_entity_poly.pdbx_seq_one_letter_code
_entity_poly.pdbx_strand_id
1 'polypeptide(L)'
;ISERLQENLKPISQSAFTAVTAPMGYGKTTAVNWYLARQSKADGAVIIRISIYSDNLSIFWKSVQQAFAFSGLTVLEDYDCPTDMASAGFLMDTLCYMLLGETPYYIFIDDFHLLGDARVTIFLRDLARRLPGNVHLVVASRGTVLPGEAVMQLGGKLCQIAMENLCLNHTELSAYVYRCGMELNDRQIEQLLHTSEGWFSAVYLNLCAFLKYGQLPDSK
;
A
#
# COMPACT_ATOMS: atom_id res chain seq x y z
N ILE A 1 2.70 14.17 6.52
CA ILE A 1 1.82 13.12 7.07
C ILE A 1 1.75 13.32 8.58
N SER A 2 0.56 13.19 9.17
CA SER A 2 0.31 13.34 10.61
C SER A 2 0.98 12.24 11.44
N GLU A 3 1.17 12.49 12.73
CA GLU A 3 1.69 11.46 13.65
C GLU A 3 0.77 10.24 13.70
N ARG A 4 -0.55 10.45 13.76
CA ARG A 4 -1.54 9.37 13.74
C ARG A 4 -1.39 8.48 12.50
N LEU A 5 -1.26 9.06 11.32
CA LEU A 5 -1.08 8.28 10.09
C LEU A 5 0.27 7.57 10.07
N GLN A 6 1.33 8.19 10.62
CA GLN A 6 2.62 7.51 10.80
C GLN A 6 2.49 6.27 11.70
N GLU A 7 1.77 6.38 12.83
CA GLU A 7 1.51 5.24 13.72
C GLU A 7 0.71 4.15 13.01
N ASN A 8 -0.33 4.52 12.25
CA ASN A 8 -1.13 3.56 11.48
C ASN A 8 -0.33 2.82 10.42
N LEU A 9 0.78 3.37 9.94
CA LEU A 9 1.66 2.75 8.94
C LEU A 9 2.82 1.94 9.54
N LYS A 10 3.11 2.08 10.84
CA LYS A 10 4.19 1.31 11.52
C LYS A 10 4.10 -0.21 11.33
N PRO A 11 2.90 -0.83 11.31
CA PRO A 11 2.80 -2.27 11.08
C PRO A 11 3.42 -2.75 9.77
N ILE A 12 3.64 -1.88 8.78
CA ILE A 12 4.34 -2.20 7.54
C ILE A 12 5.75 -2.78 7.81
N SER A 13 6.46 -2.25 8.82
CA SER A 13 7.80 -2.73 9.21
C SER A 13 7.77 -3.83 10.27
N GLN A 14 6.60 -4.24 10.73
CA GLN A 14 6.45 -5.21 11.83
C GLN A 14 5.83 -6.52 11.36
N SER A 15 5.20 -6.53 10.18
CA SER A 15 4.46 -7.66 9.64
C SER A 15 5.15 -8.20 8.40
N ALA A 16 5.08 -9.51 8.19
CA ALA A 16 5.57 -10.13 6.95
C ALA A 16 4.68 -9.76 5.75
N PHE A 17 3.36 -9.56 6.00
CA PHE A 17 2.39 -9.14 5.00
C PHE A 17 1.53 -7.99 5.52
N THR A 18 1.47 -6.88 4.78
CA THR A 18 0.54 -5.78 5.07
C THR A 18 -0.40 -5.57 3.90
N ALA A 19 -1.71 -5.75 4.13
CA ALA A 19 -2.76 -5.42 3.17
C ALA A 19 -3.27 -3.99 3.42
N VAL A 20 -3.12 -3.10 2.44
CA VAL A 20 -3.62 -1.71 2.51
C VAL A 20 -4.86 -1.61 1.63
N THR A 21 -6.05 -1.56 2.24
CA THR A 21 -7.31 -1.68 1.54
C THR A 21 -8.18 -0.44 1.74
N ALA A 22 -8.47 0.26 0.66
CA ALA A 22 -9.41 1.38 0.65
C ALA A 22 -9.86 1.66 -0.80
N PRO A 23 -11.02 2.28 -1.02
CA PRO A 23 -11.44 2.74 -2.34
C PRO A 23 -10.43 3.69 -3.00
N MET A 24 -10.70 4.09 -4.24
CA MET A 24 -9.88 5.08 -4.93
C MET A 24 -9.91 6.43 -4.19
N GLY A 25 -8.77 7.14 -4.19
CA GLY A 25 -8.68 8.50 -3.66
C GLY A 25 -8.45 8.63 -2.16
N TYR A 26 -8.32 7.52 -1.42
CA TYR A 26 -7.97 7.54 0.01
C TYR A 26 -6.46 7.69 0.29
N GLY A 27 -5.64 7.88 -0.76
CA GLY A 27 -4.22 8.12 -0.60
C GLY A 27 -3.36 6.91 -0.23
N LYS A 28 -3.83 5.66 -0.46
CA LYS A 28 -3.07 4.41 -0.19
C LYS A 28 -1.64 4.48 -0.70
N THR A 29 -1.49 4.64 -2.02
CA THR A 29 -0.20 4.70 -2.70
C THR A 29 0.69 5.82 -2.15
N THR A 30 0.13 6.99 -1.89
CA THR A 30 0.84 8.15 -1.34
C THR A 30 1.33 7.87 0.08
N ALA A 31 0.47 7.32 0.93
CA ALA A 31 0.80 7.00 2.32
C ALA A 31 1.91 5.92 2.40
N VAL A 32 1.75 4.83 1.65
CA VAL A 32 2.74 3.76 1.61
C VAL A 32 4.07 4.27 1.06
N ASN A 33 4.07 4.96 -0.09
CA ASN A 33 5.31 5.50 -0.67
C ASN A 33 6.04 6.48 0.26
N TRP A 34 5.29 7.34 0.98
CA TRP A 34 5.87 8.21 1.97
C TRP A 34 6.55 7.43 3.09
N TYR A 35 5.87 6.40 3.62
CA TYR A 35 6.42 5.57 4.68
C TYR A 35 7.69 4.84 4.22
N LEU A 36 7.64 4.19 3.06
CA LEU A 36 8.77 3.45 2.50
C LEU A 36 9.98 4.35 2.19
N ALA A 37 9.74 5.56 1.67
CA ALA A 37 10.81 6.53 1.44
C ALA A 37 11.51 6.96 2.74
N ARG A 38 10.78 6.99 3.86
CA ARG A 38 11.33 7.27 5.18
C ARG A 38 12.19 6.11 5.67
N GLN A 39 11.73 4.86 5.52
CA GLN A 39 12.49 3.67 5.90
C GLN A 39 13.80 3.57 5.10
N SER A 40 13.74 3.84 3.79
CA SER A 40 14.94 3.85 2.95
C SER A 40 15.99 4.86 3.42
N LYS A 41 15.55 6.03 3.91
CA LYS A 41 16.46 7.07 4.42
C LYS A 41 16.99 6.78 5.83
N ALA A 42 16.17 6.17 6.69
CA ALA A 42 16.53 5.92 8.09
C ALA A 42 17.41 4.67 8.23
N ASP A 43 17.02 3.60 7.56
CA ASP A 43 17.57 2.26 7.81
C ASP A 43 18.27 1.66 6.57
N GLY A 44 18.41 2.46 5.48
CA GLY A 44 19.00 1.96 4.23
C GLY A 44 18.15 0.89 3.53
N ALA A 45 16.85 0.85 3.83
CA ALA A 45 15.96 -0.17 3.29
C ALA A 45 15.87 -0.14 1.76
N VAL A 46 15.87 -1.30 1.16
CA VAL A 46 15.67 -1.50 -0.29
C VAL A 46 14.18 -1.61 -0.58
N ILE A 47 13.71 -0.78 -1.50
CA ILE A 47 12.28 -0.72 -1.87
C ILE A 47 12.09 -1.28 -3.29
N ILE A 48 11.37 -2.39 -3.39
CA ILE A 48 11.00 -3.04 -4.66
C ILE A 48 9.55 -2.67 -4.95
N ARG A 49 9.33 -1.80 -5.96
CA ARG A 49 7.98 -1.31 -6.32
C ARG A 49 7.47 -2.00 -7.57
N ILE A 50 6.33 -2.67 -7.44
CA ILE A 50 5.64 -3.39 -8.50
C ILE A 50 4.28 -2.71 -8.69
N SER A 51 4.05 -2.14 -9.88
CA SER A 51 2.75 -1.59 -10.25
C SER A 51 2.04 -2.53 -11.22
N ILE A 52 0.77 -2.79 -10.98
CA ILE A 52 -0.06 -3.64 -11.84
C ILE A 52 -0.84 -2.75 -12.79
N TYR A 53 -0.73 -3.02 -14.10
CA TYR A 53 -1.37 -2.23 -15.15
C TYR A 53 -2.44 -3.00 -15.93
N SER A 54 -2.50 -4.32 -15.76
CA SER A 54 -3.46 -5.17 -16.47
C SER A 54 -3.65 -6.51 -15.75
N ASP A 55 -4.71 -7.22 -16.12
CA ASP A 55 -5.02 -8.59 -15.67
C ASP A 55 -4.24 -9.66 -16.48
N ASN A 56 -3.05 -9.35 -16.92
CA ASN A 56 -2.21 -10.29 -17.68
C ASN A 56 -1.02 -10.74 -16.84
N LEU A 57 -0.99 -12.04 -16.51
CA LEU A 57 0.04 -12.63 -15.66
C LEU A 57 1.46 -12.46 -16.22
N SER A 58 1.63 -12.55 -17.55
CA SER A 58 2.96 -12.38 -18.17
C SER A 58 3.44 -10.93 -18.08
N ILE A 59 2.54 -9.95 -18.19
CA ILE A 59 2.87 -8.53 -17.99
C ILE A 59 3.21 -8.29 -16.54
N PHE A 60 2.41 -8.83 -15.61
CA PHE A 60 2.70 -8.75 -14.19
C PHE A 60 4.07 -9.33 -13.85
N TRP A 61 4.38 -10.54 -14.38
CA TRP A 61 5.68 -11.17 -14.13
C TRP A 61 6.85 -10.32 -14.62
N LYS A 62 6.74 -9.74 -15.82
CA LYS A 62 7.76 -8.80 -16.32
C LYS A 62 7.91 -7.57 -15.42
N SER A 63 6.80 -7.04 -14.89
CA SER A 63 6.87 -5.92 -13.93
C SER A 63 7.59 -6.32 -12.65
N VAL A 64 7.39 -7.56 -12.17
CA VAL A 64 8.12 -8.10 -11.01
C VAL A 64 9.62 -8.17 -11.32
N GLN A 65 10.01 -8.81 -12.42
CA GLN A 65 11.42 -8.92 -12.83
C GLN A 65 12.10 -7.56 -12.92
N GLN A 66 11.46 -6.60 -13.58
CA GLN A 66 11.99 -5.24 -13.72
C GLN A 66 12.12 -4.51 -12.38
N ALA A 67 11.13 -4.64 -11.48
CA ALA A 67 11.18 -4.01 -10.17
C ALA A 67 12.35 -4.53 -9.32
N PHE A 68 12.61 -5.83 -9.37
CA PHE A 68 13.76 -6.44 -8.72
C PHE A 68 15.07 -5.95 -9.35
N ALA A 69 15.20 -5.98 -10.67
CA ALA A 69 16.39 -5.51 -11.37
C ALA A 69 16.70 -4.04 -11.09
N PHE A 70 15.69 -3.15 -11.08
CA PHE A 70 15.85 -1.73 -10.70
C PHE A 70 16.32 -1.54 -9.26
N SER A 71 16.05 -2.50 -8.40
CA SER A 71 16.54 -2.49 -7.01
C SER A 71 17.91 -3.13 -6.85
N GLY A 72 18.60 -3.47 -7.95
CA GLY A 72 19.90 -4.11 -7.97
C GLY A 72 19.87 -5.63 -7.76
N LEU A 73 18.69 -6.24 -7.83
CA LEU A 73 18.47 -7.67 -7.62
C LEU A 73 18.14 -8.36 -8.96
N THR A 74 19.14 -8.86 -9.67
CA THR A 74 18.97 -9.47 -11.00
C THR A 74 18.53 -10.94 -10.98
N VAL A 75 18.37 -11.51 -9.79
CA VAL A 75 18.06 -12.93 -9.60
C VAL A 75 16.85 -13.44 -10.37
N LEU A 76 15.86 -12.59 -10.62
CA LEU A 76 14.62 -13.00 -11.31
C LEU A 76 14.71 -12.87 -12.83
N GLU A 77 15.78 -12.32 -13.40
CA GLU A 77 15.90 -12.10 -14.86
C GLU A 77 15.79 -13.40 -15.67
N ASP A 78 16.38 -14.48 -15.14
CA ASP A 78 16.41 -15.79 -15.78
C ASP A 78 15.26 -16.73 -15.35
N TYR A 79 14.32 -16.24 -14.51
CA TYR A 79 13.21 -17.05 -14.03
C TYR A 79 11.96 -16.83 -14.87
N ASP A 80 11.38 -17.92 -15.35
CA ASP A 80 10.05 -17.90 -15.93
C ASP A 80 8.96 -17.72 -14.85
N CYS A 81 7.81 -17.20 -15.27
CA CYS A 81 6.65 -17.13 -14.39
C CYS A 81 6.27 -18.55 -13.92
N PRO A 82 6.16 -18.79 -12.60
CA PRO A 82 5.82 -20.13 -12.10
C PRO A 82 4.49 -20.63 -12.65
N THR A 83 4.47 -21.83 -13.18
CA THR A 83 3.28 -22.46 -13.77
C THR A 83 2.63 -23.49 -12.85
N ASP A 84 3.37 -24.01 -11.89
CA ASP A 84 2.94 -25.03 -10.95
C ASP A 84 3.47 -24.77 -9.52
N MET A 85 3.05 -25.60 -8.58
CA MET A 85 3.44 -25.47 -7.18
C MET A 85 4.92 -25.75 -6.91
N ALA A 86 5.57 -26.58 -7.72
CA ALA A 86 6.97 -26.93 -7.54
C ALA A 86 7.86 -25.76 -7.96
N SER A 87 7.62 -25.18 -9.13
CA SER A 87 8.33 -23.99 -9.61
C SER A 87 8.06 -22.77 -8.72
N ALA A 88 6.83 -22.60 -8.23
CA ALA A 88 6.49 -21.56 -7.27
C ALA A 88 7.24 -21.75 -5.93
N GLY A 89 7.32 -22.98 -5.41
CA GLY A 89 8.06 -23.31 -4.21
C GLY A 89 9.54 -23.00 -4.32
N PHE A 90 10.16 -23.40 -5.43
CA PHE A 90 11.57 -23.14 -5.70
C PHE A 90 11.87 -21.63 -5.79
N LEU A 91 11.00 -20.87 -6.46
CA LEU A 91 11.11 -19.41 -6.52
C LEU A 91 11.01 -18.77 -5.13
N MET A 92 10.06 -19.20 -4.30
CA MET A 92 9.93 -18.69 -2.92
C MET A 92 11.18 -18.96 -2.09
N ASP A 93 11.74 -20.17 -2.17
CA ASP A 93 12.95 -20.54 -1.43
C ASP A 93 14.15 -19.72 -1.91
N THR A 94 14.28 -19.51 -3.23
CA THR A 94 15.32 -18.65 -3.81
C THR A 94 15.20 -17.21 -3.31
N LEU A 95 13.98 -16.63 -3.34
CA LEU A 95 13.74 -15.27 -2.84
C LEU A 95 14.06 -15.15 -1.35
N CYS A 96 13.59 -16.10 -0.54
CA CYS A 96 13.86 -16.10 0.89
C CYS A 96 15.37 -16.20 1.20
N TYR A 97 16.10 -17.04 0.46
CA TYR A 97 17.54 -17.17 0.62
C TYR A 97 18.30 -15.89 0.26
N MET A 98 17.94 -15.27 -0.87
CA MET A 98 18.64 -14.08 -1.37
C MET A 98 18.36 -12.82 -0.59
N LEU A 99 17.14 -12.69 -0.05
CA LEU A 99 16.75 -11.53 0.75
C LEU A 99 17.08 -11.69 2.23
N LEU A 100 17.58 -12.85 2.65
CA LEU A 100 17.99 -13.12 4.03
C LEU A 100 19.20 -12.25 4.40
N GLY A 101 19.09 -11.49 5.49
CA GLY A 101 20.20 -10.66 5.98
C GLY A 101 19.75 -9.57 6.94
N GLU A 102 20.60 -8.55 7.10
CA GLU A 102 20.30 -7.40 7.96
C GLU A 102 19.60 -6.26 7.23
N THR A 103 19.76 -6.19 5.90
CA THR A 103 19.14 -5.14 5.09
C THR A 103 17.61 -5.31 5.07
N PRO A 104 16.82 -4.31 5.46
CA PRO A 104 15.38 -4.37 5.34
C PRO A 104 14.94 -4.28 3.87
N TYR A 105 14.04 -5.17 3.44
CA TYR A 105 13.45 -5.16 2.12
C TYR A 105 11.94 -4.94 2.21
N TYR A 106 11.42 -4.04 1.37
CA TYR A 106 9.99 -3.83 1.21
C TYR A 106 9.58 -4.11 -0.23
N ILE A 107 8.76 -5.15 -0.42
CA ILE A 107 8.16 -5.47 -1.71
C ILE A 107 6.77 -4.85 -1.74
N PHE A 108 6.61 -3.75 -2.47
CA PHE A 108 5.34 -3.03 -2.56
C PHE A 108 4.65 -3.32 -3.89
N ILE A 109 3.48 -3.96 -3.83
CA ILE A 109 2.61 -4.23 -4.97
C ILE A 109 1.43 -3.26 -4.91
N ASP A 110 1.34 -2.39 -5.89
CA ASP A 110 0.25 -1.41 -6.00
C ASP A 110 -0.79 -1.82 -7.05
N ASP A 111 -2.02 -1.34 -6.84
CA ASP A 111 -3.19 -1.62 -7.68
C ASP A 111 -3.50 -3.12 -7.85
N PHE A 112 -3.29 -3.92 -6.81
CA PHE A 112 -3.47 -5.38 -6.84
C PHE A 112 -4.85 -5.83 -7.30
N HIS A 113 -5.89 -5.00 -7.13
CA HIS A 113 -7.25 -5.28 -7.61
C HIS A 113 -7.38 -5.41 -9.13
N LEU A 114 -6.38 -4.99 -9.90
CA LEU A 114 -6.35 -5.14 -11.37
C LEU A 114 -5.93 -6.54 -11.81
N LEU A 115 -5.42 -7.38 -10.91
CA LEU A 115 -4.99 -8.74 -11.20
C LEU A 115 -5.97 -9.75 -10.59
N GLY A 116 -6.72 -10.42 -11.45
CA GLY A 116 -7.76 -11.40 -11.04
C GLY A 116 -7.25 -12.83 -10.83
N ASP A 117 -5.96 -13.10 -11.02
CA ASP A 117 -5.41 -14.47 -10.95
C ASP A 117 -5.22 -14.94 -9.51
N ALA A 118 -6.06 -15.88 -9.07
CA ALA A 118 -6.03 -16.44 -7.72
C ALA A 118 -4.68 -17.12 -7.39
N ARG A 119 -3.93 -17.60 -8.39
CA ARG A 119 -2.60 -18.22 -8.17
C ARG A 119 -1.62 -17.22 -7.56
N VAL A 120 -1.70 -15.94 -7.95
CA VAL A 120 -0.85 -14.89 -7.39
C VAL A 120 -1.19 -14.66 -5.92
N THR A 121 -2.47 -14.62 -5.56
CA THR A 121 -2.90 -14.48 -4.16
C THR A 121 -2.38 -15.64 -3.30
N ILE A 122 -2.47 -16.86 -3.80
CA ILE A 122 -1.94 -18.06 -3.13
C ILE A 122 -0.42 -17.96 -2.98
N PHE A 123 0.27 -17.58 -4.06
CA PHE A 123 1.74 -17.39 -4.05
C PHE A 123 2.16 -16.35 -3.00
N LEU A 124 1.52 -15.17 -2.97
CA LEU A 124 1.86 -14.10 -2.02
C LEU A 124 1.61 -14.52 -0.57
N ARG A 125 0.51 -15.26 -0.30
CA ARG A 125 0.24 -15.84 1.02
C ARG A 125 1.35 -16.80 1.45
N ASP A 126 1.71 -17.75 0.58
CA ASP A 126 2.69 -18.78 0.90
C ASP A 126 4.12 -18.21 1.01
N LEU A 127 4.44 -17.21 0.18
CA LEU A 127 5.67 -16.43 0.29
C LEU A 127 5.74 -15.73 1.65
N ALA A 128 4.69 -15.01 2.05
CA ALA A 128 4.66 -14.29 3.33
C ALA A 128 4.88 -15.18 4.56
N ARG A 129 4.47 -16.46 4.48
CA ARG A 129 4.71 -17.43 5.56
C ARG A 129 6.20 -17.80 5.69
N ARG A 130 6.97 -17.70 4.61
CA ARG A 130 8.38 -18.11 4.52
C ARG A 130 9.35 -16.93 4.60
N LEU A 131 8.89 -15.70 4.34
CA LEU A 131 9.74 -14.52 4.33
C LEU A 131 10.57 -14.40 5.62
N PRO A 132 11.88 -14.09 5.50
CA PRO A 132 12.71 -13.75 6.64
C PRO A 132 12.24 -12.44 7.30
N GLY A 133 12.62 -12.23 8.57
CA GLY A 133 12.11 -11.13 9.38
C GLY A 133 12.46 -9.73 8.90
N ASN A 134 13.44 -9.61 8.01
CA ASN A 134 13.86 -8.35 7.38
C ASN A 134 13.13 -8.05 6.07
N VAL A 135 12.18 -8.89 5.64
CA VAL A 135 11.45 -8.73 4.37
C VAL A 135 9.97 -8.52 4.63
N HIS A 136 9.43 -7.46 4.09
CA HIS A 136 8.05 -7.03 4.29
C HIS A 136 7.32 -6.92 2.94
N LEU A 137 6.22 -7.65 2.78
CA LEU A 137 5.36 -7.59 1.61
C LEU A 137 4.19 -6.64 1.90
N VAL A 138 4.05 -5.61 1.08
CA VAL A 138 2.97 -4.60 1.19
C VAL A 138 2.13 -4.66 -0.07
N VAL A 139 0.83 -4.85 0.07
CA VAL A 139 -0.09 -4.97 -1.07
C VAL A 139 -1.20 -3.94 -0.93
N ALA A 140 -1.29 -3.01 -1.88
CA ALA A 140 -2.36 -2.01 -1.92
C ALA A 140 -3.44 -2.42 -2.93
N SER A 141 -4.70 -2.34 -2.51
CA SER A 141 -5.86 -2.76 -3.30
C SER A 141 -7.07 -1.87 -3.04
N ARG A 142 -8.04 -1.86 -3.98
CA ARG A 142 -9.35 -1.24 -3.74
C ARG A 142 -10.33 -2.15 -3.02
N GLY A 143 -10.10 -3.45 -3.09
CA GLY A 143 -10.92 -4.48 -2.46
C GLY A 143 -10.08 -5.47 -1.67
N THR A 144 -10.71 -6.51 -1.16
CA THR A 144 -10.08 -7.57 -0.37
C THR A 144 -8.88 -8.18 -1.10
N VAL A 145 -7.72 -8.20 -0.44
CA VAL A 145 -6.48 -8.79 -0.99
C VAL A 145 -6.45 -10.29 -0.76
N LEU A 146 -6.83 -10.73 0.42
CA LEU A 146 -6.75 -12.13 0.84
C LEU A 146 -8.13 -12.65 1.25
N PRO A 147 -8.53 -13.86 0.84
CA PRO A 147 -9.74 -14.51 1.35
C PRO A 147 -9.60 -14.81 2.85
N GLY A 148 -10.73 -14.93 3.56
CA GLY A 148 -10.76 -15.12 5.02
C GLY A 148 -9.91 -16.29 5.52
N GLU A 149 -9.87 -17.39 4.76
CA GLU A 149 -9.03 -18.56 5.10
C GLU A 149 -7.52 -18.19 5.08
N ALA A 150 -7.07 -17.43 4.08
CA ALA A 150 -5.68 -16.98 3.99
C ALA A 150 -5.31 -16.02 5.12
N VAL A 151 -6.26 -15.17 5.54
CA VAL A 151 -6.11 -14.30 6.72
C VAL A 151 -5.84 -15.13 7.97
N MET A 152 -6.64 -16.19 8.20
CA MET A 152 -6.45 -17.09 9.34
C MET A 152 -5.09 -17.83 9.29
N GLN A 153 -4.65 -18.24 8.11
CA GLN A 153 -3.40 -18.97 7.92
C GLN A 153 -2.15 -18.10 8.17
N LEU A 154 -2.23 -16.80 7.90
CA LEU A 154 -1.13 -15.85 8.17
C LEU A 154 -1.08 -15.42 9.64
N GLY A 155 -2.23 -15.36 10.31
CA GLY A 155 -2.31 -15.01 11.73
C GLY A 155 -1.54 -13.72 12.04
N GLY A 156 -0.67 -13.76 13.03
CA GLY A 156 0.14 -12.61 13.49
C GLY A 156 1.16 -12.08 12.48
N LYS A 157 1.37 -12.76 11.34
CA LYS A 157 2.22 -12.28 10.24
C LYS A 157 1.52 -11.27 9.32
N LEU A 158 0.19 -11.15 9.43
CA LEU A 158 -0.64 -10.25 8.62
C LEU A 158 -1.03 -9.01 9.42
N CYS A 159 -0.88 -7.86 8.81
CA CYS A 159 -1.55 -6.63 9.21
C CYS A 159 -2.49 -6.13 8.11
N GLN A 160 -3.61 -5.55 8.51
CA GLN A 160 -4.56 -4.91 7.62
C GLN A 160 -4.66 -3.43 7.97
N ILE A 161 -4.37 -2.57 7.00
CA ILE A 161 -4.59 -1.13 7.06
C ILE A 161 -5.80 -0.84 6.20
N ALA A 162 -6.92 -0.54 6.85
CA ALA A 162 -8.19 -0.30 6.17
C ALA A 162 -8.42 1.20 5.90
N MET A 163 -9.51 1.50 5.24
CA MET A 163 -9.93 2.85 4.87
C MET A 163 -9.93 3.81 6.08
N GLU A 164 -10.42 3.36 7.23
CA GLU A 164 -10.55 4.14 8.46
C GLU A 164 -9.19 4.61 8.99
N ASN A 165 -8.13 3.86 8.72
CA ASN A 165 -6.77 4.22 9.10
C ASN A 165 -6.19 5.34 8.22
N LEU A 166 -6.77 5.56 7.02
CA LEU A 166 -6.30 6.51 6.01
C LEU A 166 -7.16 7.78 5.94
N CYS A 167 -8.40 7.76 6.43
CA CYS A 167 -9.27 8.94 6.49
C CYS A 167 -8.63 10.07 7.28
N LEU A 168 -8.81 11.30 6.81
CA LEU A 168 -8.42 12.49 7.56
C LEU A 168 -9.37 12.72 8.74
N ASN A 169 -8.82 13.02 9.90
CA ASN A 169 -9.58 13.54 11.02
C ASN A 169 -9.65 15.07 10.99
N HIS A 170 -10.39 15.68 11.95
CA HIS A 170 -10.56 17.13 12.02
C HIS A 170 -9.23 17.89 12.06
N THR A 171 -8.30 17.49 12.91
CA THR A 171 -6.99 18.15 13.08
C THR A 171 -6.14 18.04 11.80
N GLU A 172 -6.15 16.88 11.17
CA GLU A 172 -5.41 16.63 9.92
C GLU A 172 -6.00 17.42 8.75
N LEU A 173 -7.34 17.50 8.69
CA LEU A 173 -8.05 18.29 7.71
C LEU A 173 -7.75 19.78 7.87
N SER A 174 -7.82 20.32 9.08
CA SER A 174 -7.46 21.72 9.38
C SER A 174 -6.02 22.03 8.96
N ALA A 175 -5.08 21.16 9.30
CA ALA A 175 -3.68 21.33 8.91
C ALA A 175 -3.47 21.21 7.40
N TYR A 176 -4.27 20.42 6.70
CA TYR A 176 -4.23 20.30 5.25
C TYR A 176 -4.76 21.57 4.58
N VAL A 177 -5.92 22.06 5.01
CA VAL A 177 -6.55 23.31 4.53
C VAL A 177 -5.60 24.48 4.69
N TYR A 178 -5.00 24.64 5.87
CA TYR A 178 -4.01 25.68 6.14
C TYR A 178 -2.80 25.62 5.18
N ARG A 179 -2.27 24.43 4.91
CA ARG A 179 -1.17 24.24 3.95
C ARG A 179 -1.56 24.52 2.51
N CYS A 180 -2.84 24.42 2.17
CA CYS A 180 -3.37 24.85 0.88
C CYS A 180 -3.53 26.38 0.76
N GLY A 181 -3.13 27.15 1.80
CA GLY A 181 -3.25 28.60 1.84
C GLY A 181 -4.68 29.08 2.07
N MET A 182 -5.55 28.26 2.66
CA MET A 182 -6.94 28.59 2.93
C MET A 182 -7.17 28.69 4.44
N GLU A 183 -8.01 29.65 4.83
CA GLU A 183 -8.49 29.82 6.19
C GLU A 183 -9.97 29.48 6.25
N LEU A 184 -10.30 28.35 6.85
CA LEU A 184 -11.66 27.92 7.15
C LEU A 184 -11.85 27.95 8.66
N ASN A 185 -13.03 28.40 9.11
CA ASN A 185 -13.40 28.33 10.51
C ASN A 185 -13.81 26.89 10.92
N ASP A 186 -13.88 26.62 12.22
CA ASP A 186 -14.18 25.27 12.74
C ASP A 186 -15.48 24.70 12.18
N ARG A 187 -16.53 25.51 12.02
CA ARG A 187 -17.81 25.07 11.42
C ARG A 187 -17.63 24.62 9.97
N GLN A 188 -16.84 25.33 9.19
CA GLN A 188 -16.53 24.99 7.81
C GLN A 188 -15.67 23.72 7.71
N ILE A 189 -14.73 23.53 8.65
CA ILE A 189 -13.93 22.30 8.74
C ILE A 189 -14.83 21.11 9.10
N GLU A 190 -15.74 21.27 10.07
CA GLU A 190 -16.71 20.22 10.42
C GLU A 190 -17.65 19.89 9.24
N GLN A 191 -18.15 20.89 8.54
CA GLN A 191 -18.96 20.69 7.34
C GLN A 191 -18.18 19.94 6.26
N LEU A 192 -16.94 20.33 6.00
CA LEU A 192 -16.07 19.68 5.03
C LEU A 192 -15.75 18.24 5.42
N LEU A 193 -15.49 17.99 6.71
CA LEU A 193 -15.26 16.64 7.22
C LEU A 193 -16.50 15.76 7.09
N HIS A 194 -17.67 16.29 7.46
CA HIS A 194 -18.93 15.58 7.36
C HIS A 194 -19.28 15.22 5.90
N THR A 195 -19.12 16.16 4.96
CA THR A 195 -19.46 15.95 3.54
C THR A 195 -18.47 15.07 2.81
N SER A 196 -17.22 15.02 3.26
CA SER A 196 -16.14 14.20 2.67
C SER A 196 -15.89 12.89 3.39
N GLU A 197 -16.41 12.70 4.62
CA GLU A 197 -16.10 11.56 5.50
C GLU A 197 -14.59 11.34 5.68
N GLY A 198 -13.80 12.41 5.59
CA GLY A 198 -12.33 12.33 5.61
C GLY A 198 -11.69 11.72 4.36
N TRP A 199 -12.47 11.48 3.30
CA TRP A 199 -11.96 11.00 2.03
C TRP A 199 -11.15 12.08 1.34
N PHE A 200 -9.83 11.87 1.20
CA PHE A 200 -8.88 12.85 0.70
C PHE A 200 -9.28 13.46 -0.66
N SER A 201 -9.73 12.65 -1.61
CA SER A 201 -10.14 13.15 -2.93
C SER A 201 -11.40 14.01 -2.85
N ALA A 202 -12.38 13.69 -2.00
CA ALA A 202 -13.55 14.51 -1.80
C ALA A 202 -13.18 15.83 -1.11
N VAL A 203 -12.31 15.80 -0.11
CA VAL A 203 -11.76 17.02 0.52
C VAL A 203 -11.14 17.92 -0.54
N TYR A 204 -10.24 17.38 -1.36
CA TYR A 204 -9.57 18.15 -2.41
C TYR A 204 -10.57 18.78 -3.40
N LEU A 205 -11.54 18.01 -3.89
CA LEU A 205 -12.53 18.49 -4.82
C LEU A 205 -13.45 19.58 -4.21
N ASN A 206 -13.83 19.40 -2.94
CA ASN A 206 -14.64 20.38 -2.21
C ASN A 206 -13.85 21.69 -1.98
N LEU A 207 -12.56 21.62 -1.70
CA LEU A 207 -11.71 22.81 -1.58
C LEU A 207 -11.52 23.52 -2.94
N CYS A 208 -11.36 22.77 -4.03
CA CYS A 208 -11.33 23.37 -5.37
C CYS A 208 -12.67 24.07 -5.70
N ALA A 209 -13.80 23.48 -5.34
CA ALA A 209 -15.11 24.09 -5.51
C ALA A 209 -15.27 25.36 -4.65
N PHE A 210 -14.83 25.31 -3.40
CA PHE A 210 -14.83 26.47 -2.50
C PHE A 210 -14.01 27.66 -3.05
N LEU A 211 -12.82 27.38 -3.58
CA LEU A 211 -11.99 28.43 -4.22
C LEU A 211 -12.68 29.07 -5.43
N LYS A 212 -13.47 28.28 -6.16
CA LYS A 212 -14.13 28.77 -7.38
C LYS A 212 -15.46 29.48 -7.10
N TYR A 213 -16.22 29.02 -6.12
CA TYR A 213 -17.60 29.45 -5.90
C TYR A 213 -17.82 30.14 -4.55
N GLY A 214 -16.82 30.16 -3.65
CA GLY A 214 -16.91 30.78 -2.32
C GLY A 214 -17.77 30.04 -1.31
N GLN A 215 -18.29 28.86 -1.66
CA GLN A 215 -19.18 28.05 -0.80
C GLN A 215 -18.76 26.59 -0.76
N LEU A 216 -18.80 25.98 0.41
CA LEU A 216 -18.67 24.54 0.56
C LEU A 216 -19.98 23.86 0.17
N PRO A 217 -19.94 22.63 -0.38
CA PRO A 217 -21.16 21.87 -0.66
C PRO A 217 -22.00 21.69 0.59
N ASP A 218 -23.32 21.84 0.44
CA ASP A 218 -24.28 21.57 1.52
C ASP A 218 -24.29 20.07 1.83
N SER A 219 -24.39 19.73 3.11
CA SER A 219 -24.71 18.38 3.57
C SER A 219 -26.11 18.02 3.05
N LYS A 220 -26.21 17.01 2.21
CA LYS A 220 -27.48 16.42 1.82
C LYS A 220 -28.09 15.62 2.95
#